data_8e06b6aa979f018d50703a00991e8afb
#
_entry.id   8e06b6aa979f018d50703a00991e8afb
#
_cell.length_a   1.000
_cell.length_b   1.000
_cell.length_c   1.000
_cell.angle_alpha   90.00
_cell.angle_beta   90.00
_cell.angle_gamma   90.00
#
_symmetry.space_group_name_H-M   'P 1'
#
loop_
_entity.id
_entity.type
_entity.pdbx_description
1 polymer ?
#
loop_
_entity_poly.entity_id
_entity_poly.type
_entity_poly.pdbx_seq_one_letter_code
_entity_poly.pdbx_strand_id
1 'polypeptide(L)'
;EGNGAKRALTMFRFVGKLWLHAGKIVKEYRPDVVITSSTYPLDTYAGQRIAKRAKAKLIHEVHDMWPATLVELGGMSRYHPFVVLMQAAENSAYRHSEYVVSLPPLAKDYMVKHGMKPEKFVAIPNGIVKEDWENPEPLPERQRKELEKLRTEGKFIVGYFGGHALSNALDMLLDAAKEVKEKDIQFVLVGNGVEKER
;
A
#
# COMPACT_ATOMS: atom_id res chain seq x y z
N GLU A 1 2.35 7.91 14.65
CA GLU A 1 3.63 7.55 13.98
C GLU A 1 3.87 8.50 12.84
N GLY A 2 4.80 9.47 13.03
CA GLY A 2 4.99 10.55 12.07
C GLY A 2 5.68 10.12 10.77
N ASN A 3 5.28 10.71 9.67
CA ASN A 3 5.98 10.67 8.39
C ASN A 3 7.20 11.60 8.50
N GLY A 4 8.41 11.04 8.61
CA GLY A 4 9.59 11.88 8.76
C GLY A 4 10.92 11.12 8.63
N ALA A 5 12.03 11.83 8.86
CA ALA A 5 13.40 11.30 8.76
C ALA A 5 13.61 10.01 9.57
N LYS A 6 12.93 9.84 10.72
CA LYS A 6 13.01 8.61 11.53
C LYS A 6 12.47 7.39 10.76
N ARG A 7 11.38 7.54 9.99
CA ARG A 7 10.82 6.47 9.16
C ARG A 7 11.79 6.09 8.04
N ALA A 8 12.37 7.08 7.34
CA ALA A 8 13.39 6.83 6.33
C ALA A 8 14.60 6.09 6.92
N LEU A 9 15.09 6.51 8.08
CA LEU A 9 16.19 5.83 8.77
C LEU A 9 15.85 4.37 9.12
N THR A 10 14.61 4.09 9.53
CA THR A 10 14.15 2.74 9.82
C THR A 10 14.15 1.86 8.56
N MET A 11 13.71 2.41 7.41
CA MET A 11 13.79 1.71 6.12
C MET A 11 15.23 1.34 5.75
N PHE A 12 16.16 2.29 5.84
CA PHE A 12 17.57 2.03 5.57
C PHE A 12 18.18 1.00 6.52
N ARG A 13 17.88 1.08 7.82
CA ARG A 13 18.34 0.10 8.81
C ARG A 13 17.79 -1.29 8.53
N PHE A 14 16.52 -1.40 8.18
CA PHE A 14 15.89 -2.68 7.84
C PHE A 14 16.55 -3.32 6.63
N VAL A 15 16.62 -2.57 5.51
CA VAL A 15 17.24 -3.06 4.26
C VAL A 15 18.72 -3.39 4.47
N GLY A 16 19.46 -2.52 5.18
CA GLY A 16 20.86 -2.74 5.48
C GLY A 16 21.11 -4.01 6.33
N LYS A 17 20.27 -4.25 7.34
CA LYS A 17 20.34 -5.50 8.14
C LYS A 17 20.05 -6.72 7.29
N LEU A 18 19.00 -6.72 6.47
CA LEU A 18 18.70 -7.83 5.57
C LEU A 18 19.85 -8.09 4.60
N TRP A 19 20.41 -7.04 4.03
CA TRP A 19 21.51 -7.14 3.07
C TRP A 19 22.77 -7.73 3.71
N LEU A 20 23.13 -7.33 4.93
CA LEU A 20 24.26 -7.87 5.69
C LEU A 20 24.03 -9.33 6.09
N HIS A 21 22.81 -9.70 6.47
CA HIS A 21 22.47 -11.05 6.91
C HIS A 21 22.06 -12.00 5.76
N ALA A 22 22.13 -11.56 4.51
CA ALA A 22 21.73 -12.38 3.37
C ALA A 22 22.37 -13.77 3.32
N GLY A 23 23.65 -13.88 3.69
CA GLY A 23 24.35 -15.17 3.76
C GLY A 23 23.81 -16.10 4.84
N LYS A 24 23.46 -15.55 6.02
CA LYS A 24 22.85 -16.33 7.11
C LYS A 24 21.46 -16.81 6.72
N ILE A 25 20.65 -15.93 6.14
CA ILE A 25 19.28 -16.23 5.66
C ILE A 25 19.32 -17.37 4.65
N VAL A 26 20.20 -17.29 3.65
CA VAL A 26 20.33 -18.35 2.63
C VAL A 26 20.76 -19.67 3.24
N LYS A 27 21.72 -19.66 4.18
CA LYS A 27 22.17 -20.89 4.85
C LYS A 27 21.07 -21.54 5.69
N GLU A 28 20.26 -20.73 6.36
CA GLU A 28 19.22 -21.19 7.28
C GLU A 28 17.96 -21.66 6.54
N TYR A 29 17.45 -20.85 5.59
CA TYR A 29 16.15 -21.08 4.95
C TYR A 29 16.23 -21.72 3.57
N ARG A 30 17.37 -21.64 2.88
CA ARG A 30 17.57 -22.19 1.50
C ARG A 30 16.40 -21.91 0.57
N PRO A 31 16.00 -20.64 0.38
CA PRO A 31 14.79 -20.31 -0.37
C PRO A 31 14.95 -20.67 -1.85
N ASP A 32 13.90 -21.22 -2.45
CA ASP A 32 13.76 -21.40 -3.90
C ASP A 32 13.15 -20.16 -4.57
N VAL A 33 12.40 -19.36 -3.80
CA VAL A 33 11.78 -18.12 -4.21
C VAL A 33 11.99 -17.06 -3.15
N VAL A 34 12.31 -15.85 -3.60
CA VAL A 34 12.38 -14.64 -2.74
C VAL A 34 11.35 -13.65 -3.24
N ILE A 35 10.48 -13.21 -2.35
CA ILE A 35 9.47 -12.19 -2.64
C ILE A 35 9.84 -10.91 -1.91
N THR A 36 9.99 -9.80 -2.64
CA THR A 36 10.11 -8.45 -2.06
C THR A 36 8.74 -7.79 -2.10
N SER A 37 8.22 -7.48 -0.92
CA SER A 37 6.82 -7.09 -0.71
C SER A 37 6.73 -5.94 0.31
N SER A 38 7.45 -4.85 0.06
CA SER A 38 7.41 -3.65 0.90
C SER A 38 6.65 -2.52 0.20
N THR A 39 6.12 -1.58 0.98
CA THR A 39 5.54 -0.34 0.44
C THR A 39 6.59 0.55 -0.24
N TYR A 40 7.86 0.31 0.03
CA TYR A 40 8.98 1.05 -0.57
C TYR A 40 9.95 0.09 -1.27
N PRO A 41 10.47 0.44 -2.46
CA PRO A 41 11.19 -0.49 -3.33
C PRO A 41 12.65 -0.78 -2.91
N LEU A 42 13.18 -0.18 -1.83
CA LEU A 42 14.57 -0.38 -1.40
C LEU A 42 14.90 -1.82 -0.98
N ASP A 43 13.94 -2.57 -0.51
CA ASP A 43 14.10 -3.97 -0.10
C ASP A 43 14.51 -4.87 -1.26
N THR A 44 14.25 -4.44 -2.50
CA THR A 44 14.68 -5.16 -3.72
C THR A 44 16.17 -5.46 -3.71
N TYR A 45 17.01 -4.55 -3.21
CA TYR A 45 18.47 -4.77 -3.18
C TYR A 45 18.86 -5.92 -2.25
N ALA A 46 18.20 -6.02 -1.10
CA ALA A 46 18.40 -7.16 -0.20
C ALA A 46 17.84 -8.45 -0.81
N GLY A 47 16.64 -8.39 -1.40
CA GLY A 47 16.01 -9.51 -2.10
C GLY A 47 16.86 -10.05 -3.24
N GLN A 48 17.39 -9.19 -4.10
CA GLN A 48 18.30 -9.56 -5.19
C GLN A 48 19.55 -10.27 -4.68
N ARG A 49 20.15 -9.77 -3.59
CA ARG A 49 21.32 -10.39 -2.98
C ARG A 49 21.01 -11.78 -2.42
N ILE A 50 19.88 -11.94 -1.74
CA ILE A 50 19.43 -13.23 -1.19
C ILE A 50 19.15 -14.20 -2.34
N ALA A 51 18.32 -13.79 -3.32
CA ALA A 51 17.96 -14.62 -4.46
C ALA A 51 19.19 -15.07 -5.25
N LYS A 52 20.13 -14.17 -5.55
CA LYS A 52 21.39 -14.51 -6.25
C LYS A 52 22.22 -15.52 -5.48
N ARG A 53 22.33 -15.39 -4.16
CA ARG A 53 23.12 -16.31 -3.32
C ARG A 53 22.47 -17.69 -3.19
N ALA A 54 21.14 -17.71 -3.10
CA ALA A 54 20.36 -18.95 -3.01
C ALA A 54 20.15 -19.62 -4.39
N LYS A 55 20.44 -18.94 -5.50
CA LYS A 55 20.03 -19.31 -6.86
C LYS A 55 18.49 -19.40 -6.99
N ALA A 56 17.79 -18.60 -6.21
CA ALA A 56 16.34 -18.54 -6.12
C ALA A 56 15.76 -17.59 -7.17
N LYS A 57 14.49 -17.76 -7.50
CA LYS A 57 13.73 -16.82 -8.29
C LYS A 57 13.38 -15.59 -7.45
N LEU A 58 13.39 -14.40 -8.06
CA LEU A 58 12.99 -13.16 -7.40
C LEU A 58 11.64 -12.70 -7.95
N ILE A 59 10.71 -12.44 -7.06
CA ILE A 59 9.41 -11.83 -7.36
C ILE A 59 9.34 -10.48 -6.66
N HIS A 60 8.87 -9.46 -7.36
CA HIS A 60 8.59 -8.16 -6.77
C HIS A 60 7.09 -7.94 -6.71
N GLU A 61 6.55 -7.76 -5.51
CA GLU A 61 5.14 -7.49 -5.26
C GLU A 61 4.94 -6.00 -4.97
N VAL A 62 4.11 -5.35 -5.75
CA VAL A 62 3.85 -3.90 -5.68
C VAL A 62 2.51 -3.64 -5.03
N HIS A 63 2.56 -3.13 -3.80
CA HIS A 63 1.39 -2.71 -3.03
C HIS A 63 1.01 -1.26 -3.36
N ASP A 64 2.02 -0.39 -3.37
CA ASP A 64 1.90 1.04 -3.61
C ASP A 64 2.87 1.49 -4.70
N MET A 65 2.45 2.47 -5.48
CA MET A 65 3.26 3.04 -6.57
C MET A 65 4.27 4.06 -6.02
N TRP A 66 5.29 3.59 -5.31
CA TRP A 66 6.41 4.41 -4.85
C TRP A 66 7.56 4.40 -5.85
N PRO A 67 8.13 5.60 -6.19
CA PRO A 67 7.94 6.91 -5.56
C PRO A 67 6.85 7.78 -6.17
N ALA A 68 6.10 7.33 -7.18
CA ALA A 68 5.07 8.14 -7.84
C ALA A 68 4.10 8.78 -6.85
N THR A 69 3.61 8.04 -5.86
CA THR A 69 2.71 8.54 -4.81
C THR A 69 3.33 9.69 -4.00
N LEU A 70 4.64 9.65 -3.73
CA LEU A 70 5.33 10.74 -3.02
C LEU A 70 5.38 12.03 -3.84
N VAL A 71 5.48 11.91 -5.15
CA VAL A 71 5.53 13.04 -6.08
C VAL A 71 4.13 13.59 -6.33
N GLU A 72 3.21 12.72 -6.74
CA GLU A 72 1.88 13.13 -7.23
C GLU A 72 0.92 13.50 -6.11
N LEU A 73 0.93 12.79 -4.99
CA LEU A 73 0.07 13.06 -3.84
C LEU A 73 0.80 13.81 -2.73
N GLY A 74 2.08 13.50 -2.51
CA GLY A 74 2.88 14.10 -1.44
C GLY A 74 3.51 15.45 -1.84
N GLY A 75 3.40 15.88 -3.11
CA GLY A 75 3.98 17.12 -3.62
C GLY A 75 5.50 17.17 -3.58
N MET A 76 6.17 16.04 -3.39
CA MET A 76 7.63 15.98 -3.31
C MET A 76 8.26 16.14 -4.70
N SER A 77 9.32 16.94 -4.81
CA SER A 77 10.02 17.09 -6.08
C SER A 77 10.56 15.75 -6.60
N ARG A 78 10.39 15.48 -7.89
CA ARG A 78 11.00 14.30 -8.56
C ARG A 78 12.52 14.27 -8.45
N TYR A 79 13.16 15.42 -8.23
CA TYR A 79 14.61 15.57 -8.07
C TYR A 79 15.06 15.47 -6.61
N HIS A 80 14.14 15.30 -5.67
CA HIS A 80 14.51 15.11 -4.28
C HIS A 80 15.35 13.83 -4.13
N PRO A 81 16.51 13.86 -3.43
CA PRO A 81 17.42 12.72 -3.35
C PRO A 81 16.75 11.40 -2.91
N PHE A 82 15.80 11.48 -1.99
CA PHE A 82 15.03 10.32 -1.55
C PHE A 82 14.16 9.74 -2.68
N VAL A 83 13.48 10.59 -3.45
CA VAL A 83 12.66 10.18 -4.60
C VAL A 83 13.52 9.53 -5.67
N VAL A 84 14.68 10.15 -6.01
CA VAL A 84 15.62 9.58 -6.99
C VAL A 84 16.11 8.21 -6.56
N LEU A 85 16.44 8.03 -5.28
CA LEU A 85 16.87 6.74 -4.74
C LEU A 85 15.75 5.69 -4.81
N MET A 86 14.51 6.05 -4.44
CA MET A 86 13.36 5.15 -4.54
C MET A 86 13.08 4.76 -5.99
N GLN A 87 13.16 5.70 -6.93
CA GLN A 87 12.97 5.44 -8.36
C GLN A 87 14.05 4.49 -8.91
N ALA A 88 15.31 4.67 -8.50
CA ALA A 88 16.38 3.77 -8.89
C ALA A 88 16.14 2.35 -8.36
N ALA A 89 15.63 2.22 -7.14
CA ALA A 89 15.29 0.93 -6.54
C ALA A 89 14.11 0.27 -7.25
N GLU A 90 13.04 1.03 -7.54
CA GLU A 90 11.88 0.56 -8.31
C GLU A 90 12.30 0.05 -9.71
N ASN A 91 13.06 0.86 -10.44
CA ASN A 91 13.58 0.46 -11.75
C ASN A 91 14.45 -0.81 -11.66
N SER A 92 15.22 -0.95 -10.58
CA SER A 92 16.03 -2.15 -10.33
C SER A 92 15.16 -3.37 -10.06
N ALA A 93 14.09 -3.21 -9.25
CA ALA A 93 13.14 -4.28 -8.97
C ALA A 93 12.50 -4.80 -10.26
N TYR A 94 12.00 -3.92 -11.11
CA TYR A 94 11.37 -4.27 -12.40
C TYR A 94 12.31 -5.00 -13.36
N ARG A 95 13.58 -4.60 -13.40
CA ARG A 95 14.57 -5.25 -14.30
C ARG A 95 14.99 -6.62 -13.81
N HIS A 96 15.21 -6.79 -12.51
CA HIS A 96 15.86 -7.98 -11.96
C HIS A 96 14.91 -9.04 -11.43
N SER A 97 13.63 -8.72 -11.21
CA SER A 97 12.63 -9.72 -10.83
C SER A 97 12.24 -10.58 -12.02
N GLU A 98 11.91 -11.83 -11.78
CA GLU A 98 11.38 -12.76 -12.79
C GLU A 98 9.92 -12.43 -13.11
N TYR A 99 9.15 -12.13 -12.07
CA TYR A 99 7.78 -11.62 -12.15
C TYR A 99 7.60 -10.38 -11.28
N VAL A 100 6.71 -9.51 -11.73
CA VAL A 100 6.26 -8.34 -10.99
C VAL A 100 4.77 -8.51 -10.76
N VAL A 101 4.41 -8.77 -9.51
CA VAL A 101 3.01 -8.90 -9.08
C VAL A 101 2.51 -7.51 -8.70
N SER A 102 1.38 -7.11 -9.25
CA SER A 102 0.78 -5.80 -8.98
C SER A 102 -0.64 -5.95 -8.47
N LEU A 103 -0.96 -5.27 -7.37
CA LEU A 103 -2.33 -5.14 -6.88
C LEU A 103 -3.16 -4.25 -7.81
N PRO A 104 -2.67 -3.05 -8.23
CA PRO A 104 -3.33 -2.24 -9.25
C PRO A 104 -3.23 -2.88 -10.65
N PRO A 105 -4.35 -3.32 -11.25
CA PRO A 105 -4.32 -4.03 -12.54
C PRO A 105 -3.88 -3.15 -13.72
N LEU A 106 -4.06 -1.83 -13.61
CA LEU A 106 -3.74 -0.87 -14.68
C LEU A 106 -2.32 -0.27 -14.58
N ALA A 107 -1.50 -0.74 -13.64
CA ALA A 107 -0.15 -0.21 -13.43
C ALA A 107 0.89 -0.68 -14.47
N LYS A 108 0.54 -1.62 -15.35
CA LYS A 108 1.45 -2.24 -16.33
C LYS A 108 2.23 -1.23 -17.16
N ASP A 109 1.54 -0.26 -17.75
CA ASP A 109 2.15 0.72 -18.65
C ASP A 109 3.16 1.62 -17.93
N TYR A 110 2.85 2.00 -16.69
CA TYR A 110 3.77 2.72 -15.83
C TYR A 110 5.04 1.88 -15.57
N MET A 111 4.89 0.62 -15.16
CA MET A 111 6.00 -0.27 -14.84
C MET A 111 6.89 -0.53 -16.07
N VAL A 112 6.29 -0.67 -17.24
CA VAL A 112 7.03 -0.82 -18.52
C VAL A 112 7.85 0.41 -18.83
N LYS A 113 7.31 1.63 -18.65
CA LYS A 113 8.05 2.89 -18.79
C LYS A 113 9.25 2.98 -17.84
N HIS A 114 9.19 2.30 -16.70
CA HIS A 114 10.24 2.26 -15.68
C HIS A 114 11.17 1.03 -15.80
N GLY A 115 11.09 0.32 -16.93
CA GLY A 115 12.05 -0.71 -17.31
C GLY A 115 11.64 -2.16 -17.06
N MET A 116 10.37 -2.40 -16.72
CA MET A 116 9.80 -3.75 -16.68
C MET A 116 9.59 -4.28 -18.11
N LYS A 117 9.90 -5.55 -18.34
CA LYS A 117 9.47 -6.23 -19.55
C LYS A 117 7.98 -6.60 -19.44
N PRO A 118 7.16 -6.36 -20.48
CA PRO A 118 5.71 -6.54 -20.41
C PRO A 118 5.24 -7.95 -20.00
N GLU A 119 6.02 -8.97 -20.34
CA GLU A 119 5.74 -10.38 -20.03
C GLU A 119 5.92 -10.75 -18.56
N LYS A 120 6.59 -9.90 -17.77
CA LYS A 120 6.79 -10.12 -16.33
C LYS A 120 5.59 -9.72 -15.48
N PHE A 121 4.67 -8.95 -16.05
CA PHE A 121 3.54 -8.38 -15.30
C PHE A 121 2.48 -9.43 -14.97
N VAL A 122 2.11 -9.51 -13.70
CA VAL A 122 1.01 -10.35 -13.22
C VAL A 122 0.12 -9.50 -12.30
N ALA A 123 -1.16 -9.37 -12.64
CA ALA A 123 -2.12 -8.69 -11.78
C ALA A 123 -2.74 -9.70 -10.79
N ILE A 124 -2.53 -9.46 -9.50
CA ILE A 124 -3.15 -10.25 -8.42
C ILE A 124 -3.74 -9.25 -7.42
N PRO A 125 -5.04 -8.98 -7.49
CA PRO A 125 -5.69 -8.07 -6.55
C PRO A 125 -5.80 -8.68 -5.16
N ASN A 126 -6.06 -7.83 -4.15
CA ASN A 126 -6.37 -8.29 -2.82
C ASN A 126 -7.62 -9.16 -2.81
N GLY A 127 -7.58 -10.23 -2.03
CA GLY A 127 -8.71 -11.07 -1.75
C GLY A 127 -9.40 -10.70 -0.44
N ILE A 128 -10.45 -11.47 -0.11
CA ILE A 128 -11.14 -11.41 1.18
C ILE A 128 -11.16 -12.80 1.81
N VAL A 129 -11.25 -12.85 3.12
CA VAL A 129 -11.56 -14.09 3.84
C VAL A 129 -13.06 -14.30 3.74
N LYS A 130 -13.46 -15.31 2.99
CA LYS A 130 -14.87 -15.56 2.68
C LYS A 130 -15.68 -15.87 3.95
N GLU A 131 -15.08 -16.62 4.87
CA GLU A 131 -15.67 -16.99 6.15
C GLU A 131 -16.02 -15.77 7.00
N ASP A 132 -15.14 -14.76 7.04
CA ASP A 132 -15.38 -13.51 7.78
C ASP A 132 -16.51 -12.69 7.15
N TRP A 133 -16.66 -12.78 5.83
CA TRP A 133 -17.75 -12.13 5.10
C TRP A 133 -19.10 -12.82 5.30
N GLU A 134 -19.13 -14.16 5.29
CA GLU A 134 -20.35 -14.96 5.46
C GLU A 134 -20.81 -15.01 6.92
N ASN A 135 -19.90 -14.94 7.87
CA ASN A 135 -20.15 -14.98 9.30
C ASN A 135 -19.53 -13.77 10.02
N PRO A 136 -19.99 -12.55 9.73
CA PRO A 136 -19.39 -11.36 10.28
C PRO A 136 -19.56 -11.31 11.81
N GLU A 137 -18.54 -10.84 12.51
CA GLU A 137 -18.67 -10.56 13.93
C GLU A 137 -19.76 -9.49 14.18
N PRO A 138 -20.51 -9.60 15.28
CA PRO A 138 -21.53 -8.63 15.60
C PRO A 138 -20.88 -7.24 15.84
N LEU A 139 -21.52 -6.21 15.33
CA LEU A 139 -21.07 -4.84 15.60
C LEU A 139 -21.07 -4.56 17.11
N PRO A 140 -20.04 -3.84 17.60
CA PRO A 140 -20.06 -3.36 18.98
C PRO A 140 -21.34 -2.58 19.27
N GLU A 141 -21.89 -2.78 20.48
CA GLU A 141 -23.25 -2.32 20.83
C GLU A 141 -23.46 -0.80 20.57
N ARG A 142 -22.46 0.03 20.83
CA ARG A 142 -22.54 1.48 20.60
C ARG A 142 -22.79 1.79 19.12
N GLN A 143 -21.99 1.21 18.24
CA GLN A 143 -22.10 1.44 16.79
C GLN A 143 -23.41 0.88 16.24
N ARG A 144 -23.83 -0.29 16.72
CA ARG A 144 -25.12 -0.90 16.36
C ARG A 144 -26.28 0.03 16.70
N LYS A 145 -26.33 0.53 17.93
CA LYS A 145 -27.38 1.47 18.38
C LYS A 145 -27.45 2.74 17.56
N GLU A 146 -26.30 3.33 17.24
CA GLU A 146 -26.25 4.56 16.41
C GLU A 146 -26.78 4.30 15.00
N LEU A 147 -26.37 3.19 14.36
CA LEU A 147 -26.87 2.85 13.02
C LEU A 147 -28.34 2.49 13.03
N GLU A 148 -28.85 1.77 14.05
CA GLU A 148 -30.27 1.45 14.22
C GLU A 148 -31.10 2.72 14.41
N LYS A 149 -30.62 3.69 15.20
CA LYS A 149 -31.27 4.99 15.37
C LYS A 149 -31.42 5.71 14.01
N LEU A 150 -30.34 5.83 13.25
CA LEU A 150 -30.38 6.47 11.93
C LEU A 150 -31.36 5.79 10.97
N ARG A 151 -31.40 4.44 10.98
CA ARG A 151 -32.36 3.67 10.18
C ARG A 151 -33.80 3.90 10.62
N THR A 152 -34.04 3.98 11.93
CA THR A 152 -35.40 4.25 12.49
C THR A 152 -35.85 5.65 12.14
N GLU A 153 -34.93 6.60 12.03
CA GLU A 153 -35.19 7.98 11.59
C GLU A 153 -35.39 8.08 10.05
N GLY A 154 -35.34 6.95 9.33
CA GLY A 154 -35.49 6.91 7.87
C GLY A 154 -34.29 7.45 7.07
N LYS A 155 -33.10 7.53 7.70
CA LYS A 155 -31.91 8.06 7.05
C LYS A 155 -31.31 7.07 6.04
N PHE A 156 -30.95 7.61 4.85
CA PHE A 156 -30.06 6.92 3.92
C PHE A 156 -28.61 7.10 4.40
N ILE A 157 -27.92 5.99 4.73
CA ILE A 157 -26.59 6.04 5.30
C ILE A 157 -25.55 5.88 4.20
N VAL A 158 -24.69 6.89 4.03
CA VAL A 158 -23.48 6.84 3.21
C VAL A 158 -22.30 6.56 4.11
N GLY A 159 -21.76 5.34 4.03
CA GLY A 159 -20.67 4.88 4.92
C GLY A 159 -19.30 4.93 4.24
N TYR A 160 -18.29 5.44 4.95
CA TYR A 160 -16.88 5.28 4.62
C TYR A 160 -16.17 4.52 5.76
N PHE A 161 -15.43 3.47 5.40
CA PHE A 161 -14.65 2.67 6.34
C PHE A 161 -13.21 2.64 5.86
N GLY A 162 -12.26 3.17 6.63
CA GLY A 162 -10.86 3.17 6.22
C GLY A 162 -10.00 4.22 6.90
N GLY A 163 -8.74 4.30 6.48
CA GLY A 163 -7.80 5.27 7.00
C GLY A 163 -8.18 6.71 6.64
N HIS A 164 -8.13 7.61 7.61
CA HIS A 164 -8.27 9.04 7.36
C HIS A 164 -6.90 9.62 7.01
N ALA A 165 -6.46 9.35 5.79
CA ALA A 165 -5.17 9.75 5.25
C ALA A 165 -5.36 10.62 4.00
N LEU A 166 -4.38 11.47 3.70
CA LEU A 166 -4.38 12.35 2.54
C LEU A 166 -4.59 11.57 1.22
N SER A 167 -4.00 10.37 1.11
CA SER A 167 -4.14 9.49 -0.06
C SER A 167 -5.57 9.03 -0.33
N ASN A 168 -6.46 9.10 0.67
CA ASN A 168 -7.86 8.70 0.52
C ASN A 168 -8.78 9.84 0.08
N ALA A 169 -8.23 11.05 -0.07
CA ALA A 169 -8.92 12.24 -0.61
C ALA A 169 -10.31 12.48 0.02
N LEU A 170 -10.42 12.33 1.35
CA LEU A 170 -11.70 12.49 2.06
C LEU A 170 -12.28 13.89 1.95
N ASP A 171 -11.46 14.90 1.64
CA ASP A 171 -11.93 16.26 1.35
C ASP A 171 -12.98 16.26 0.24
N MET A 172 -12.83 15.44 -0.80
CA MET A 172 -13.80 15.31 -1.87
C MET A 172 -15.15 14.76 -1.38
N LEU A 173 -15.10 13.77 -0.46
CA LEU A 173 -16.32 13.22 0.16
C LEU A 173 -16.99 14.25 1.06
N LEU A 174 -16.22 15.02 1.83
CA LEU A 174 -16.74 16.08 2.70
C LEU A 174 -17.32 17.25 1.90
N ASP A 175 -16.69 17.61 0.78
CA ASP A 175 -17.22 18.66 -0.11
C ASP A 175 -18.49 18.19 -0.80
N ALA A 176 -18.54 16.94 -1.27
CA ALA A 176 -19.78 16.37 -1.78
C ALA A 176 -20.89 16.34 -0.72
N ALA A 177 -20.57 16.02 0.54
CA ALA A 177 -21.53 16.02 1.63
C ALA A 177 -22.09 17.43 1.94
N LYS A 178 -21.32 18.50 1.73
CA LYS A 178 -21.79 19.89 1.85
C LYS A 178 -22.81 20.28 0.75
N GLU A 179 -22.65 19.71 -0.44
CA GLU A 179 -23.56 19.96 -1.56
C GLU A 179 -24.89 19.18 -1.44
N VAL A 180 -24.91 18.12 -0.66
CA VAL A 180 -26.12 17.31 -0.40
C VAL A 180 -27.07 18.10 0.51
N LYS A 181 -28.21 18.49 -0.01
CA LYS A 181 -29.23 19.30 0.71
C LYS A 181 -30.36 18.45 1.30
N GLU A 182 -30.44 17.19 0.91
CA GLU A 182 -31.43 16.24 1.37
C GLU A 182 -31.17 15.89 2.85
N LYS A 183 -32.18 16.17 3.69
CA LYS A 183 -32.08 15.95 5.14
C LYS A 183 -32.09 14.46 5.53
N ASP A 184 -32.44 13.58 4.59
CA ASP A 184 -32.55 12.14 4.84
C ASP A 184 -31.24 11.38 4.58
N ILE A 185 -30.17 12.07 4.15
CA ILE A 185 -28.86 11.48 3.92
C ILE A 185 -27.95 11.76 5.13
N GLN A 186 -27.35 10.70 5.68
CA GLN A 186 -26.39 10.77 6.77
C GLN A 186 -25.06 10.15 6.36
N PHE A 187 -23.99 10.95 6.40
CA PHE A 187 -22.64 10.46 6.21
C PHE A 187 -22.07 9.90 7.52
N VAL A 188 -21.50 8.70 7.47
CA VAL A 188 -20.88 8.02 8.60
C VAL A 188 -19.46 7.61 8.21
N LEU A 189 -18.46 8.22 8.82
CA LEU A 189 -17.04 7.93 8.56
C LEU A 189 -16.45 7.17 9.76
N VAL A 190 -15.98 5.96 9.49
CA VAL A 190 -15.37 5.08 10.51
C VAL A 190 -13.91 4.83 10.16
N GLY A 191 -13.02 5.26 11.01
CA GLY A 191 -11.59 5.10 10.79
C GLY A 191 -10.75 5.96 11.72
N ASN A 192 -9.45 5.94 11.45
CA ASN A 192 -8.48 6.77 12.15
C ASN A 192 -7.38 7.21 11.18
N GLY A 193 -6.65 8.27 11.48
CA GLY A 193 -5.56 8.77 10.66
C GLY A 193 -5.25 10.23 10.94
N VAL A 194 -4.22 10.74 10.25
CA VAL A 194 -3.71 12.11 10.47
C VAL A 194 -4.67 13.21 10.02
N GLU A 195 -5.62 12.90 9.14
CA GLU A 195 -6.63 13.84 8.63
C GLU A 195 -7.93 13.83 9.46
N LYS A 196 -8.01 13.00 10.52
CA LYS A 196 -9.26 12.84 11.29
C LYS A 196 -9.67 14.10 12.06
N GLU A 197 -8.67 14.87 12.50
CA GLU A 197 -8.89 16.08 13.33
C GLU A 197 -8.95 17.37 12.48
N ARG A 198 -8.81 17.24 11.18
CA ARG A 198 -8.91 18.32 10.21
C ARG A 198 -10.36 18.55 9.78
#